data_184eafa123fdcf69faf8d7f6ddc097a2
#
_entry.id   184eafa123fdcf69faf8d7f6ddc097a2
#
_cell.length_a   1.000
_cell.length_b   1.000
_cell.length_c   1.000
_cell.angle_alpha   90.00
_cell.angle_beta   90.00
_cell.angle_gamma   90.00
#
_symmetry.space_group_name_H-M   'P 1'
#
loop_
_entity.id
_entity.type
_entity.pdbx_description
1 polymer ?
#
loop_
_entity_poly.entity_id
_entity_poly.type
_entity_poly.pdbx_seq_one_letter_code
_entity_poly.pdbx_strand_id
1 'polypeptide(L)'
;KKVLIDIYAPWCGWCRKMQAEVYTLPAVLTYLDEHFEIGRVNIDEEGDTLQFRGYTLSSAMLARGLGASATPTTVFLEPEGEYITRLPGYVKSEDFMNVLKFIGSGAYRTQSYQDFTGQQ
;
A
#
# COMPACT_ATOMS: atom_id res chain seq x y z
N LYS A 1 -3.16 8.01 11.70
CA LYS A 1 -2.38 7.05 10.92
C LYS A 1 -2.67 7.20 9.44
N LYS A 2 -1.65 7.03 8.63
CA LYS A 2 -1.82 6.99 7.19
C LYS A 2 -2.41 5.65 6.76
N VAL A 3 -2.91 5.58 5.53
CA VAL A 3 -3.58 4.39 5.03
C VAL A 3 -2.70 3.69 3.99
N LEU A 4 -2.58 2.37 4.12
CA LEU A 4 -1.94 1.51 3.12
C LEU A 4 -3.00 0.57 2.56
N ILE A 5 -3.14 0.54 1.24
CA ILE A 5 -4.06 -0.37 0.57
C ILE A 5 -3.26 -1.36 -0.27
N ASP A 6 -3.40 -2.65 0.08
CA ASP A 6 -2.79 -3.76 -0.66
C ASP A 6 -3.77 -4.21 -1.73
N ILE A 7 -3.49 -3.87 -2.97
CA ILE A 7 -4.33 -4.25 -4.12
C ILE A 7 -3.78 -5.51 -4.72
N TYR A 8 -4.59 -6.57 -4.73
CA TYR A 8 -4.15 -7.90 -5.10
C TYR A 8 -5.20 -8.62 -5.93
N ALA A 9 -4.82 -9.79 -6.44
CA ALA A 9 -5.74 -10.73 -7.08
C ALA A 9 -5.39 -12.15 -6.61
N PRO A 10 -6.39 -13.06 -6.47
CA PRO A 10 -6.13 -14.42 -6.00
C PRO A 10 -5.21 -15.23 -6.92
N TRP A 11 -5.24 -14.95 -8.23
CA TRP A 11 -4.42 -15.64 -9.22
C TRP A 11 -3.01 -15.08 -9.32
N CYS A 12 -2.70 -14.03 -8.60
CA CYS A 12 -1.42 -13.30 -8.73
C CYS A 12 -0.33 -13.98 -7.90
N GLY A 13 0.62 -14.62 -8.57
CA GLY A 13 1.75 -15.28 -7.91
C GLY A 13 2.65 -14.32 -7.14
N TRP A 14 2.91 -13.14 -7.72
CA TRP A 14 3.73 -12.11 -7.06
C TRP A 14 3.04 -11.55 -5.80
N CYS A 15 1.70 -11.48 -5.81
CA CYS A 15 0.95 -11.06 -4.63
C CYS A 15 1.13 -12.06 -3.49
N ARG A 16 1.05 -13.35 -3.80
CA ARG A 16 1.25 -14.40 -2.79
C ARG A 16 2.69 -14.38 -2.28
N LYS A 17 3.66 -14.16 -3.17
CA LYS A 17 5.06 -14.07 -2.76
C LYS A 17 5.28 -12.88 -1.81
N MET A 18 4.72 -11.73 -2.12
CA MET A 18 4.85 -10.55 -1.26
C MET A 18 4.17 -10.77 0.08
N GLN A 19 3.01 -11.42 0.08
CA GLN A 19 2.31 -11.76 1.32
C GLN A 19 3.16 -12.69 2.19
N ALA A 20 3.84 -13.67 1.59
CA ALA A 20 4.62 -14.66 2.33
C ALA A 20 5.98 -14.13 2.79
N GLU A 21 6.61 -13.25 2.02
CA GLU A 21 8.01 -12.83 2.26
C GLU A 21 8.15 -11.45 2.87
N VAL A 22 7.15 -10.59 2.71
CA VAL A 22 7.24 -9.19 3.15
C VAL A 22 6.26 -8.91 4.28
N TYR A 23 4.98 -9.17 4.06
CA TYR A 23 3.95 -8.83 5.03
C TYR A 23 3.96 -9.69 6.31
N THR A 24 4.68 -10.80 6.32
CA THR A 24 4.78 -11.67 7.48
C THR A 24 5.99 -11.37 8.38
N LEU A 25 6.89 -10.49 7.94
CA LEU A 25 8.07 -10.18 8.72
C LEU A 25 7.71 -9.36 9.95
N PRO A 26 8.24 -9.73 11.14
CA PRO A 26 7.89 -9.03 12.38
C PRO A 26 8.17 -7.53 12.34
N ALA A 27 9.29 -7.10 11.76
CA ALA A 27 9.62 -5.68 11.66
C ALA A 27 8.62 -4.91 10.82
N VAL A 28 8.18 -5.50 9.70
CA VAL A 28 7.18 -4.90 8.81
C VAL A 28 5.84 -4.81 9.54
N LEU A 29 5.41 -5.91 10.16
CA LEU A 29 4.15 -5.95 10.88
C LEU A 29 4.10 -4.93 12.02
N THR A 30 5.17 -4.81 12.78
CA THR A 30 5.25 -3.86 13.88
C THR A 30 5.13 -2.43 13.38
N TYR A 31 5.87 -2.10 12.32
CA TYR A 31 5.84 -0.75 11.77
C TYR A 31 4.46 -0.42 11.18
N LEU A 32 3.86 -1.37 10.47
CA LEU A 32 2.52 -1.18 9.92
C LEU A 32 1.48 -0.96 11.02
N ASP A 33 1.54 -1.76 12.08
CA ASP A 33 0.60 -1.63 13.19
C ASP A 33 0.69 -0.28 13.87
N GLU A 34 1.92 0.25 14.01
CA GLU A 34 2.15 1.52 14.70
C GLU A 34 1.80 2.75 13.87
N HIS A 35 1.96 2.68 12.55
CA HIS A 35 1.92 3.87 11.69
C HIS A 35 0.85 3.87 10.61
N PHE A 36 0.19 2.74 10.35
CA PHE A 36 -0.75 2.64 9.23
C PHE A 36 -2.07 1.96 9.62
N GLU A 37 -3.14 2.38 8.95
CA GLU A 37 -4.36 1.61 8.82
C GLU A 37 -4.26 0.84 7.51
N ILE A 38 -4.57 -0.47 7.53
CA ILE A 38 -4.34 -1.33 6.39
C ILE A 38 -5.67 -1.82 5.82
N GLY A 39 -5.82 -1.69 4.50
CA GLY A 39 -6.92 -2.28 3.76
C GLY A 39 -6.40 -3.20 2.68
N ARG A 40 -7.17 -4.21 2.31
CA ARG A 40 -6.87 -5.09 1.19
C ARG A 40 -7.99 -5.06 0.19
N VAL A 41 -7.65 -4.96 -1.09
CA VAL A 41 -8.61 -4.85 -2.17
C VAL A 41 -8.31 -5.94 -3.20
N ASN A 42 -9.28 -6.84 -3.42
CA ASN A 42 -9.21 -7.85 -4.46
C ASN A 42 -9.82 -7.27 -5.73
N ILE A 43 -9.01 -7.09 -6.77
CA ILE A 43 -9.45 -6.43 -8.00
C ILE A 43 -10.51 -7.24 -8.77
N ASP A 44 -10.64 -8.53 -8.48
CA ASP A 44 -11.62 -9.39 -9.17
C ASP A 44 -12.97 -9.43 -8.46
N GLU A 45 -13.08 -8.86 -7.26
CA GLU A 45 -14.34 -8.89 -6.52
C GLU A 45 -15.18 -7.66 -6.83
N GLU A 46 -16.08 -7.80 -7.79
CA GLU A 46 -16.98 -6.71 -8.17
C GLU A 46 -18.19 -6.59 -7.26
N GLY A 47 -18.53 -7.67 -6.57
CA GLY A 47 -19.67 -7.69 -5.64
C GLY A 47 -19.42 -7.00 -4.32
N ASP A 48 -18.19 -6.87 -3.89
CA ASP A 48 -17.85 -6.20 -2.65
C ASP A 48 -17.85 -4.69 -2.84
N THR A 49 -18.37 -3.98 -1.84
CA THR A 49 -18.38 -2.54 -1.85
C THR A 49 -17.57 -2.00 -0.68
N LEU A 50 -16.86 -0.91 -0.92
CA LEU A 50 -16.04 -0.23 0.08
C LEU A 50 -16.41 1.24 0.11
N GLN A 51 -16.38 1.81 1.30
CA GLN A 51 -16.52 3.26 1.45
C GLN A 51 -15.15 3.91 1.26
N PHE A 52 -15.09 4.86 0.35
CA PHE A 52 -13.86 5.59 0.09
C PHE A 52 -14.20 7.03 -0.24
N ARG A 53 -13.72 7.96 0.56
CA ARG A 53 -13.95 9.40 0.40
C ARG A 53 -15.44 9.74 0.32
N GLY A 54 -16.27 8.99 1.07
CA GLY A 54 -17.71 9.20 1.07
C GLY A 54 -18.46 8.52 -0.07
N TYR A 55 -17.77 7.82 -0.95
CA TYR A 55 -18.38 7.07 -2.06
C TYR A 55 -18.39 5.58 -1.76
N THR A 56 -19.42 4.89 -2.22
CA THR A 56 -19.49 3.44 -2.17
C THR A 56 -19.04 2.90 -3.53
N LEU A 57 -17.93 2.15 -3.54
CA LEU A 57 -17.32 1.64 -4.77
C LEU A 57 -17.08 0.14 -4.66
N SER A 58 -17.15 -0.56 -5.80
CA SER A 58 -16.68 -1.95 -5.84
C SER A 58 -15.16 -1.97 -5.73
N SER A 59 -14.61 -3.13 -5.32
CA SER A 59 -13.16 -3.29 -5.21
C SER A 59 -12.45 -3.01 -6.54
N ALA A 60 -13.02 -3.47 -7.66
CA ALA A 60 -12.43 -3.22 -8.97
C ALA A 60 -12.43 -1.74 -9.33
N MET A 61 -13.51 -1.02 -9.04
CA MET A 61 -13.60 0.42 -9.29
C MET A 61 -12.64 1.20 -8.42
N LEU A 62 -12.50 0.80 -7.16
CA LEU A 62 -11.56 1.43 -6.24
C LEU A 62 -10.13 1.26 -6.73
N ALA A 63 -9.77 0.06 -7.15
CA ALA A 63 -8.42 -0.21 -7.67
C ALA A 63 -8.12 0.66 -8.89
N ARG A 64 -9.06 0.75 -9.84
CA ARG A 64 -8.89 1.60 -11.02
C ARG A 64 -8.78 3.07 -10.67
N GLY A 65 -9.58 3.53 -9.71
CA GLY A 65 -9.53 4.91 -9.25
C GLY A 65 -8.23 5.28 -8.56
N LEU A 66 -7.55 4.29 -7.98
CA LEU A 66 -6.25 4.48 -7.34
C LEU A 66 -5.09 4.24 -8.30
N GLY A 67 -5.36 4.00 -9.58
CA GLY A 67 -4.34 3.85 -10.60
C GLY A 67 -3.71 2.47 -10.67
N ALA A 68 -4.32 1.46 -10.05
CA ALA A 68 -3.80 0.10 -10.06
C ALA A 68 -4.17 -0.60 -11.35
N SER A 69 -3.22 -0.76 -12.27
CA SER A 69 -3.39 -1.47 -13.53
C SER A 69 -2.78 -2.86 -13.49
N ALA A 70 -2.05 -3.19 -12.47
CA ALA A 70 -1.37 -4.48 -12.29
C ALA A 70 -1.35 -4.84 -10.81
N THR A 71 -1.11 -6.12 -10.50
CA THR A 71 -1.01 -6.59 -9.12
C THR A 71 0.34 -7.27 -8.89
N PRO A 72 0.89 -7.20 -7.68
CA PRO A 72 0.39 -6.38 -6.56
C PRO A 72 0.64 -4.90 -6.79
N THR A 73 -0.18 -4.04 -6.17
CA THR A 73 0.10 -2.60 -6.11
C THR A 73 -0.20 -2.15 -4.68
N THR A 74 0.73 -1.43 -4.10
CA THR A 74 0.57 -0.87 -2.75
C THR A 74 0.29 0.62 -2.90
N VAL A 75 -0.84 1.08 -2.35
CA VAL A 75 -1.24 2.48 -2.44
C VAL A 75 -1.18 3.10 -1.06
N PHE A 76 -0.65 4.31 -0.99
CA PHE A 76 -0.55 5.08 0.25
C PHE A 76 -1.45 6.30 0.18
N LEU A 77 -2.24 6.49 1.24
CA LEU A 77 -3.18 7.61 1.37
C LEU A 77 -2.96 8.35 2.68
N GLU A 78 -3.30 9.63 2.68
CA GLU A 78 -3.40 10.40 3.92
C GLU A 78 -4.56 9.86 4.77
N PRO A 79 -4.58 10.18 6.08
CA PRO A 79 -5.67 9.70 6.95
C PRO A 79 -7.07 10.06 6.45
N GLU A 80 -7.21 11.18 5.75
CA GLU A 80 -8.50 11.63 5.21
C GLU A 80 -8.84 11.00 3.87
N GLY A 81 -7.93 10.16 3.33
CA GLY A 81 -8.14 9.46 2.06
C GLY A 81 -7.51 10.10 0.84
N GLU A 82 -6.77 11.19 1.00
CA GLU A 82 -6.08 11.81 -0.12
C GLU A 82 -4.89 10.96 -0.58
N TYR A 83 -4.70 10.88 -1.88
CA TYR A 83 -3.65 10.07 -2.49
C TYR A 83 -2.25 10.63 -2.19
N ILE A 84 -1.33 9.76 -1.77
CA ILE A 84 0.08 10.12 -1.60
C ILE A 84 0.90 9.56 -2.76
N THR A 85 0.97 8.23 -2.89
CA THR A 85 1.74 7.57 -3.95
C THR A 85 1.35 6.10 -4.03
N ARG A 86 1.93 5.39 -5.00
CA ARG A 86 1.76 3.95 -5.14
C ARG A 86 3.07 3.28 -5.49
N LEU A 87 3.19 2.00 -5.11
CA LEU A 87 4.29 1.12 -5.49
C LEU A 87 3.73 0.01 -6.35
N PRO A 88 3.96 0.02 -7.67
CA PRO A 88 3.52 -1.09 -8.52
C PRO A 88 4.48 -2.27 -8.39
N GLY A 89 3.93 -3.49 -8.37
CA GLY A 89 4.70 -4.71 -8.41
C GLY A 89 5.23 -5.18 -7.05
N TYR A 90 5.95 -6.30 -7.09
CA TYR A 90 6.58 -6.89 -5.92
C TYR A 90 7.73 -6.01 -5.44
N VAL A 91 7.79 -5.79 -4.13
CA VAL A 91 8.85 -5.01 -3.49
C VAL A 91 9.48 -5.88 -2.40
N LYS A 92 10.81 -5.98 -2.41
CA LYS A 92 11.55 -6.73 -1.38
C LYS A 92 11.37 -6.09 -0.01
N SER A 93 11.50 -6.91 1.04
CA SER A 93 11.27 -6.45 2.41
C SER A 93 12.10 -5.25 2.81
N GLU A 94 13.38 -5.20 2.42
CA GLU A 94 14.27 -4.09 2.75
C GLU A 94 13.79 -2.79 2.13
N ASP A 95 13.49 -2.82 0.82
CA ASP A 95 13.00 -1.65 0.11
C ASP A 95 11.62 -1.24 0.62
N PHE A 96 10.76 -2.21 0.89
CA PHE A 96 9.43 -1.95 1.41
C PHE A 96 9.48 -1.25 2.77
N MET A 97 10.37 -1.72 3.64
CA MET A 97 10.55 -1.10 4.96
C MET A 97 11.02 0.36 4.83
N ASN A 98 11.93 0.63 3.90
CA ASN A 98 12.39 2.00 3.64
C ASN A 98 11.24 2.90 3.17
N VAL A 99 10.38 2.39 2.28
CA VAL A 99 9.22 3.15 1.82
C VAL A 99 8.24 3.38 2.96
N LEU A 100 7.97 2.37 3.78
CA LEU A 100 7.08 2.52 4.93
C LEU A 100 7.56 3.63 5.87
N LYS A 101 8.85 3.69 6.14
CA LYS A 101 9.43 4.72 6.99
C LYS A 101 9.36 6.10 6.33
N PHE A 102 9.60 6.16 5.03
CA PHE A 102 9.53 7.41 4.28
C PHE A 102 8.12 8.02 4.33
N ILE A 103 7.11 7.17 4.15
CA ILE A 103 5.71 7.62 4.20
C ILE A 103 5.24 7.79 5.64
N GLY A 104 5.47 6.77 6.48
CA GLY A 104 4.93 6.74 7.85
C GLY A 104 5.48 7.84 8.75
N SER A 105 6.73 8.25 8.55
CA SER A 105 7.35 9.33 9.33
C SER A 105 6.96 10.73 8.83
N GLY A 106 6.37 10.82 7.64
CA GLY A 106 6.08 12.12 7.03
C GLY A 106 7.25 12.71 6.25
N ALA A 107 8.37 11.99 6.13
CA ALA A 107 9.56 12.51 5.44
C ALA A 107 9.29 12.84 3.98
N TYR A 108 8.32 12.16 3.34
CA TYR A 108 7.97 12.43 1.94
C TYR A 108 7.53 13.87 1.69
N ARG A 109 7.13 14.60 2.74
CA ARG A 109 6.67 15.99 2.63
C ARG A 109 7.81 16.98 2.48
N THR A 110 9.01 16.61 2.92
CA THR A 110 10.13 17.53 3.02
C THR A 110 11.37 17.10 2.24
N GLN A 111 11.42 15.86 1.74
CA GLN A 111 12.58 15.37 1.00
C GLN A 111 12.18 14.28 0.02
N SER A 112 13.05 14.05 -0.98
CA SER A 112 12.87 12.97 -1.94
C SER A 112 13.18 11.62 -1.30
N TYR A 113 12.71 10.54 -1.92
CA TYR A 113 13.02 9.19 -1.46
C TYR A 113 14.53 8.92 -1.51
N GLN A 114 15.22 9.40 -2.55
CA GLN A 114 16.66 9.24 -2.67
C GLN A 114 17.41 9.92 -1.54
N ASP A 115 17.01 11.13 -1.19
CA ASP A 115 17.64 11.86 -0.07
C ASP A 115 17.37 11.15 1.25
N PHE A 116 16.17 10.66 1.46
CA PHE A 116 15.81 9.96 2.67
C PHE A 116 16.62 8.69 2.87
N THR A 117 16.75 7.86 1.83
CA THR A 117 17.50 6.61 1.93
C THR A 117 19.00 6.85 2.03
N GLY A 118 19.51 7.90 1.41
CA GLY A 118 20.92 8.26 1.49
C GLY A 118 21.37 8.73 2.88
N GLN A 119 20.43 9.09 3.74
CA GLN A 119 20.70 9.56 5.10
C GLN A 119 20.63 8.45 6.16
N GLN A 120 20.32 7.25 5.77
CA GLN A 120 20.16 6.13 6.72
C GLN A 120 21.42 5.31 6.91
#